data_cdc3d1d027cb5f7584169dccb62c360c
#
_entry.id   cdc3d1d027cb5f7584169dccb62c360c
#
_cell.length_a   1.000
_cell.length_b   1.000
_cell.length_c   1.000
_cell.angle_alpha   90.00
_cell.angle_beta   90.00
_cell.angle_gamma   90.00
#
_symmetry.space_group_name_H-M   'P 1'
#
loop_
_entity.id
_entity.type
_entity.pdbx_description
1 polymer ?
#
loop_
_entity_poly.entity_id
_entity_poly.type
_entity_poly.pdbx_seq_one_letter_code
_entity_poly.pdbx_strand_id
1 'polypeptide(L)'
;MLTQDEELWQKELPKQVEDLLTRDPLAERNIPTRSDKSQQQATTTNQTTASSATKSSSTKRDKSKLVSYRVPHNACVQIYDYKAKKARIVFGPELVMLGPDEHFTLLSLSGSVPKKPNQIQTLCLLLGPDFFTDVIVIETADHARLSLQLSYNWHFEVSNYADEAEAAKLFSVPDFVGDAAKAIASRVRGAVAGTQFDDFHKNSAQIIRAAVFGLDANQHVRDQFVFPQNNLVLTSIDIQSVEPVDQRTRDALQKSVQLAIEITTNSQEAQAK
;
A
#
# COMPACT_ATOMS: atom_id res chain seq x y z
N MET A 1 -39.91 4.43 26.38
CA MET A 1 -41.03 5.13 25.70
C MET A 1 -40.61 6.59 25.59
N LEU A 2 -40.73 7.19 24.42
CA LEU A 2 -40.50 8.62 24.22
C LEU A 2 -41.65 9.40 24.87
N THR A 3 -41.31 10.55 25.45
CA THR A 3 -42.33 11.48 25.98
C THR A 3 -42.92 12.31 24.84
N GLN A 4 -43.95 13.12 25.11
CA GLN A 4 -44.66 13.89 24.10
C GLN A 4 -43.80 14.96 23.41
N ASP A 5 -42.67 15.35 24.09
CA ASP A 5 -41.70 16.36 23.67
C ASP A 5 -40.39 15.76 23.16
N GLU A 6 -40.30 14.42 23.04
CA GLU A 6 -39.11 13.71 22.59
C GLU A 6 -39.33 13.06 21.23
N GLU A 7 -38.45 13.37 20.28
CA GLU A 7 -38.44 12.77 18.96
C GLU A 7 -37.23 11.87 18.79
N LEU A 8 -37.40 10.75 18.07
CA LEU A 8 -36.29 9.86 17.72
C LEU A 8 -35.42 10.52 16.68
N TRP A 9 -34.23 10.98 17.08
CA TRP A 9 -33.29 11.54 16.15
C TRP A 9 -32.58 10.46 15.31
N GLN A 10 -32.62 10.60 14.01
CA GLN A 10 -31.94 9.71 13.06
C GLN A 10 -30.64 10.33 12.58
N LYS A 11 -29.53 9.63 12.83
CA LYS A 11 -28.22 10.09 12.35
C LYS A 11 -28.06 9.86 10.86
N GLU A 12 -27.95 10.93 10.10
CA GLU A 12 -27.58 10.87 8.70
C GLU A 12 -26.07 10.82 8.55
N LEU A 13 -25.61 9.94 7.67
CA LEU A 13 -24.20 9.80 7.33
C LEU A 13 -23.99 10.08 5.84
N PRO A 14 -22.82 10.56 5.44
CA PRO A 14 -22.45 10.63 4.04
C PRO A 14 -22.62 9.28 3.35
N LYS A 15 -23.11 9.26 2.12
CA LYS A 15 -23.36 8.02 1.36
C LYS A 15 -22.13 7.10 1.32
N GLN A 16 -20.94 7.67 1.14
CA GLN A 16 -19.69 6.92 1.13
C GLN A 16 -19.43 6.16 2.44
N VAL A 17 -19.75 6.79 3.58
CA VAL A 17 -19.61 6.16 4.90
C VAL A 17 -20.67 5.07 5.08
N GLU A 18 -21.91 5.29 4.64
CA GLU A 18 -22.95 4.26 4.69
C GLU A 18 -22.60 3.02 3.86
N ASP A 19 -22.06 3.23 2.66
CA ASP A 19 -21.61 2.14 1.79
C ASP A 19 -20.47 1.34 2.44
N LEU A 20 -19.52 2.01 3.12
CA LEU A 20 -18.41 1.35 3.81
C LEU A 20 -18.84 0.62 5.08
N LEU A 21 -19.83 1.12 5.80
CA LEU A 21 -20.39 0.43 6.98
C LEU A 21 -21.09 -0.87 6.63
N THR A 22 -21.61 -0.99 5.40
CA THR A 22 -22.26 -2.22 4.91
C THR A 22 -21.28 -3.23 4.32
N ARG A 23 -20.04 -2.82 4.01
CA ARG A 23 -18.98 -3.70 3.52
C ARG A 23 -18.27 -4.37 4.69
N ASP A 24 -17.94 -5.65 4.50
CA ASP A 24 -17.02 -6.33 5.43
C ASP A 24 -15.58 -6.00 5.06
N PRO A 25 -14.83 -5.26 5.91
CA PRO A 25 -13.46 -4.89 5.60
C PRO A 25 -12.51 -6.10 5.47
N LEU A 26 -12.89 -7.26 6.00
CA LEU A 26 -12.11 -8.49 5.86
C LEU A 26 -12.39 -9.22 4.54
N ALA A 27 -13.59 -9.07 3.97
CA ALA A 27 -13.94 -9.67 2.69
C ALA A 27 -13.17 -9.03 1.52
N GLU A 28 -12.87 -7.74 1.59
CA GLU A 28 -12.13 -7.03 0.54
C GLU A 28 -10.65 -7.46 0.44
N ARG A 29 -10.05 -7.95 1.53
CA ARG A 29 -8.67 -8.49 1.52
C ARG A 29 -8.53 -9.77 0.66
N ASN A 30 -9.60 -10.51 0.49
CA ASN A 30 -9.60 -11.80 -0.21
C ASN A 30 -10.08 -11.70 -1.67
N ILE A 31 -10.36 -10.50 -2.17
CA ILE A 31 -10.70 -10.32 -3.59
C ILE A 31 -9.40 -10.26 -4.39
N PRO A 32 -9.07 -11.28 -5.21
CA PRO A 32 -7.89 -11.24 -6.08
C PRO A 32 -8.02 -10.02 -6.99
N THR A 33 -7.04 -9.15 -6.92
CA THR A 33 -6.97 -7.96 -7.76
C THR A 33 -7.03 -8.41 -9.22
N ARG A 34 -7.91 -7.83 -9.99
CA ARG A 34 -8.26 -8.21 -11.39
C ARG A 34 -7.10 -8.14 -12.40
N SER A 35 -5.87 -7.92 -11.92
CA SER A 35 -4.64 -7.86 -12.73
C SER A 35 -4.08 -9.22 -13.18
N ASP A 36 -4.54 -10.35 -12.59
CA ASP A 36 -4.00 -11.67 -12.92
C ASP A 36 -4.75 -12.41 -14.05
N LYS A 37 -5.66 -11.73 -14.78
CA LYS A 37 -6.46 -12.36 -15.84
C LYS A 37 -5.85 -12.33 -17.25
N SER A 38 -4.58 -11.96 -17.41
CA SER A 38 -3.95 -11.91 -18.73
C SER A 38 -3.05 -13.08 -19.10
N GLN A 39 -2.95 -14.13 -18.30
CA GLN A 39 -2.17 -15.34 -18.68
C GLN A 39 -2.85 -16.63 -18.23
N GLN A 40 -4.00 -16.95 -18.81
CA GLN A 40 -4.43 -18.34 -18.98
C GLN A 40 -5.32 -18.43 -20.22
N GLN A 41 -4.68 -18.66 -21.37
CA GLN A 41 -5.36 -19.17 -22.55
C GLN A 41 -5.41 -20.69 -22.51
N ALA A 42 -6.62 -21.16 -22.76
CA ALA A 42 -7.01 -22.42 -23.39
C ALA A 42 -6.70 -23.74 -22.66
N THR A 43 -7.73 -24.29 -22.04
CA THR A 43 -8.19 -25.64 -22.42
C THR A 43 -9.70 -25.76 -22.15
N THR A 44 -10.38 -26.10 -23.22
CA THR A 44 -11.81 -26.35 -23.33
C THR A 44 -12.19 -27.61 -22.57
N THR A 45 -13.18 -27.56 -21.69
CA THR A 45 -14.19 -28.63 -21.57
C THR A 45 -15.44 -28.10 -20.83
N ASN A 46 -16.57 -28.30 -21.45
CA ASN A 46 -17.91 -28.00 -20.98
C ASN A 46 -18.22 -28.72 -19.67
N GLN A 47 -18.65 -27.98 -18.66
CA GLN A 47 -19.68 -28.48 -17.73
C GLN A 47 -20.48 -27.31 -17.17
N THR A 48 -21.74 -27.34 -17.51
CA THR A 48 -22.83 -26.48 -17.05
C THR A 48 -23.10 -26.75 -15.57
N THR A 49 -22.76 -25.83 -14.70
CA THR A 49 -23.39 -25.73 -13.37
C THR A 49 -23.60 -24.26 -13.07
N ALA A 50 -24.86 -23.90 -13.02
CA ALA A 50 -25.33 -22.58 -12.61
C ALA A 50 -24.92 -22.30 -11.16
N SER A 51 -23.85 -21.53 -10.98
CA SER A 51 -23.55 -20.89 -9.71
C SER A 51 -24.31 -19.57 -9.64
N SER A 52 -25.34 -19.56 -8.81
CA SER A 52 -26.10 -18.39 -8.41
C SER A 52 -25.11 -17.29 -7.95
N ALA A 53 -24.95 -16.28 -8.80
CA ALA A 53 -24.35 -15.02 -8.39
C ALA A 53 -25.24 -14.43 -7.28
N THR A 54 -24.82 -14.56 -6.05
CA THR A 54 -25.41 -13.87 -4.91
C THR A 54 -25.19 -12.37 -5.17
N LYS A 55 -26.20 -11.73 -5.76
CA LYS A 55 -26.32 -10.29 -5.76
C LYS A 55 -26.34 -9.89 -4.30
N SER A 56 -25.25 -9.29 -3.81
CA SER A 56 -25.26 -8.58 -2.55
C SER A 56 -26.28 -7.45 -2.68
N SER A 57 -27.50 -7.72 -2.25
CA SER A 57 -28.49 -6.69 -2.03
C SER A 57 -27.90 -5.77 -0.97
N SER A 58 -27.54 -4.54 -1.32
CA SER A 58 -27.18 -3.53 -0.38
C SER A 58 -28.40 -3.29 0.51
N THR A 59 -28.47 -4.01 1.62
CA THR A 59 -29.46 -3.77 2.65
C THR A 59 -29.16 -2.42 3.24
N LYS A 60 -29.95 -1.40 2.87
CA LYS A 60 -29.86 -0.06 3.44
C LYS A 60 -29.88 -0.20 4.95
N ARG A 61 -28.94 0.46 5.62
CA ARG A 61 -28.91 0.54 7.08
C ARG A 61 -30.25 1.04 7.61
N ASP A 62 -30.76 0.35 8.63
CA ASP A 62 -31.92 0.84 9.36
C ASP A 62 -31.48 2.09 10.15
N LYS A 63 -31.96 3.26 9.71
CA LYS A 63 -31.60 4.56 10.29
C LYS A 63 -32.13 4.75 11.71
N SER A 64 -33.08 3.92 12.15
CA SER A 64 -33.58 3.91 13.54
C SER A 64 -32.59 3.29 14.53
N LYS A 65 -31.60 2.54 14.02
CA LYS A 65 -30.59 1.90 14.84
C LYS A 65 -29.34 2.77 15.00
N LEU A 66 -28.71 2.62 16.16
CA LEU A 66 -27.45 3.26 16.48
C LEU A 66 -26.39 2.88 15.43
N VAL A 67 -25.58 3.87 15.04
CA VAL A 67 -24.46 3.62 14.12
C VAL A 67 -23.37 2.90 14.86
N SER A 68 -23.13 1.64 14.50
CA SER A 68 -22.06 0.83 15.08
C SER A 68 -21.11 0.34 14.00
N TYR A 69 -19.83 0.23 14.34
CA TYR A 69 -18.78 -0.29 13.47
C TYR A 69 -17.86 -1.20 14.26
N ARG A 70 -17.62 -2.42 13.76
CA ARG A 70 -16.66 -3.33 14.34
C ARG A 70 -15.29 -3.06 13.75
N VAL A 71 -14.40 -2.49 14.56
CA VAL A 71 -13.00 -2.28 14.18
C VAL A 71 -12.31 -3.64 14.06
N PRO A 72 -11.71 -3.96 12.91
CA PRO A 72 -11.01 -5.24 12.72
C PRO A 72 -9.79 -5.37 13.64
N HIS A 73 -9.36 -6.61 13.87
CA HIS A 73 -8.10 -6.86 14.52
C HIS A 73 -6.95 -6.22 13.72
N ASN A 74 -5.99 -5.64 14.42
CA ASN A 74 -4.83 -4.97 13.84
C ASN A 74 -5.18 -3.77 12.93
N ALA A 75 -6.23 -3.07 13.32
CA ALA A 75 -6.66 -1.83 12.68
C ALA A 75 -7.09 -0.81 13.72
N CYS A 76 -7.19 0.44 13.32
CA CYS A 76 -7.77 1.49 14.14
C CYS A 76 -8.69 2.39 13.32
N VAL A 77 -9.59 3.08 13.99
CA VAL A 77 -10.51 4.04 13.40
C VAL A 77 -10.43 5.37 14.13
N GLN A 78 -10.46 6.46 13.37
CA GLN A 78 -10.53 7.80 13.94
C GLN A 78 -11.96 8.31 13.87
N ILE A 79 -12.45 8.82 15.01
CA ILE A 79 -13.76 9.41 15.19
C ILE A 79 -13.56 10.84 15.65
N TYR A 80 -14.21 11.77 14.98
CA TYR A 80 -14.14 13.19 15.31
C TYR A 80 -15.46 13.65 15.90
N ASP A 81 -15.39 14.24 17.09
CA ASP A 81 -16.51 14.90 17.78
C ASP A 81 -16.49 16.39 17.40
N TYR A 82 -17.49 16.82 16.64
CA TYR A 82 -17.61 18.21 16.18
C TYR A 82 -18.01 19.17 17.31
N LYS A 83 -18.69 18.70 18.35
CA LYS A 83 -19.08 19.49 19.48
C LYS A 83 -17.91 19.73 20.44
N ALA A 84 -17.20 18.66 20.78
CA ALA A 84 -16.00 18.73 21.61
C ALA A 84 -14.76 19.21 20.84
N LYS A 85 -14.81 19.21 19.49
CA LYS A 85 -13.68 19.53 18.59
C LYS A 85 -12.45 18.65 18.88
N LYS A 86 -12.68 17.39 19.20
CA LYS A 86 -11.65 16.42 19.57
C LYS A 86 -11.79 15.16 18.73
N ALA A 87 -10.66 14.59 18.31
CA ALA A 87 -10.61 13.27 17.70
C ALA A 87 -10.30 12.22 18.77
N ARG A 88 -10.95 11.06 18.69
CA ARG A 88 -10.57 9.85 19.42
C ARG A 88 -10.24 8.74 18.47
N ILE A 89 -9.29 7.91 18.84
CA ILE A 89 -8.87 6.77 18.05
C ILE A 89 -9.18 5.50 18.82
N VAL A 90 -9.80 4.56 18.13
CA VAL A 90 -10.18 3.28 18.71
C VAL A 90 -9.44 2.17 17.95
N PHE A 91 -8.68 1.38 18.70
CA PHE A 91 -7.94 0.24 18.19
C PHE A 91 -8.81 -1.02 18.25
N GLY A 92 -8.70 -1.86 17.23
CA GLY A 92 -9.39 -3.13 17.21
C GLY A 92 -8.67 -4.27 17.94
N PRO A 93 -9.38 -5.34 18.28
CA PRO A 93 -10.79 -5.60 17.93
C PRO A 93 -11.76 -4.94 18.92
N GLU A 94 -12.59 -4.03 18.46
CA GLU A 94 -13.58 -3.33 19.31
C GLU A 94 -14.84 -2.98 18.53
N LEU A 95 -15.98 -2.89 19.21
CA LEU A 95 -17.23 -2.40 18.65
C LEU A 95 -17.41 -0.94 19.03
N VAL A 96 -17.34 -0.06 18.05
CA VAL A 96 -17.54 1.37 18.19
C VAL A 96 -19.00 1.71 17.95
N MET A 97 -19.54 2.55 18.81
CA MET A 97 -20.84 3.19 18.64
C MET A 97 -20.63 4.70 18.54
N LEU A 98 -21.22 5.32 17.51
CA LEU A 98 -21.11 6.77 17.33
C LEU A 98 -22.10 7.52 18.22
N GLY A 99 -21.61 8.54 18.88
CA GLY A 99 -22.43 9.57 19.53
C GLY A 99 -23.12 10.49 18.50
N PRO A 100 -24.04 11.35 18.98
CA PRO A 100 -24.79 12.27 18.13
C PRO A 100 -23.91 13.17 17.26
N ASP A 101 -22.87 13.75 17.85
CA ASP A 101 -21.98 14.73 17.21
C ASP A 101 -20.69 14.09 16.66
N GLU A 102 -20.55 12.76 16.78
CA GLU A 102 -19.37 12.03 16.33
C GLU A 102 -19.49 11.56 14.88
N HIS A 103 -18.41 11.66 14.13
CA HIS A 103 -18.33 11.19 12.74
C HIS A 103 -17.04 10.38 12.52
N PHE A 104 -17.12 9.36 11.66
CA PHE A 104 -15.93 8.67 11.19
C PHE A 104 -15.07 9.56 10.29
N THR A 105 -13.76 9.51 10.46
CA THR A 105 -12.82 10.06 9.49
C THR A 105 -12.72 9.09 8.32
N LEU A 106 -13.05 9.57 7.11
CA LEU A 106 -12.90 8.78 5.89
C LEU A 106 -11.45 8.89 5.40
N LEU A 107 -10.78 7.76 5.28
CA LEU A 107 -9.46 7.66 4.65
C LEU A 107 -9.61 7.43 3.16
N SER A 108 -8.86 8.20 2.37
CA SER A 108 -8.78 8.07 0.92
C SER A 108 -7.35 7.81 0.52
N LEU A 109 -7.03 6.55 0.19
CA LEU A 109 -5.67 6.08 -0.04
C LEU A 109 -5.39 5.91 -1.54
N SER A 110 -4.12 6.03 -1.88
CA SER A 110 -3.61 5.67 -3.20
C SER A 110 -3.67 4.16 -3.42
N GLY A 111 -4.09 3.77 -4.60
CA GLY A 111 -4.19 2.36 -5.02
C GLY A 111 -3.71 2.17 -6.45
N SER A 112 -3.94 0.97 -7.00
CA SER A 112 -3.49 0.56 -8.34
C SER A 112 -1.96 0.46 -8.47
N VAL A 113 -1.50 0.03 -9.63
CA VAL A 113 -0.08 -0.03 -10.01
C VAL A 113 0.03 0.53 -11.43
N PRO A 114 0.73 1.66 -11.66
CA PRO A 114 1.35 2.55 -10.66
C PRO A 114 0.32 3.23 -9.73
N LYS A 115 0.79 3.71 -8.58
CA LYS A 115 -0.07 4.32 -7.56
C LYS A 115 -0.79 5.56 -8.08
N LYS A 116 -2.11 5.58 -7.85
CA LYS A 116 -3.00 6.70 -8.18
C LYS A 116 -3.76 7.12 -6.94
N PRO A 117 -3.92 8.43 -6.69
CA PRO A 117 -4.63 8.93 -5.51
C PRO A 117 -6.13 8.57 -5.55
N ASN A 118 -6.76 8.53 -4.38
CA ASN A 118 -8.21 8.37 -4.21
C ASN A 118 -8.79 7.08 -4.81
N GLN A 119 -8.04 5.98 -4.78
CA GLN A 119 -8.50 4.69 -5.33
C GLN A 119 -9.15 3.80 -4.27
N ILE A 120 -8.72 3.93 -3.01
CA ILE A 120 -9.19 3.11 -1.91
C ILE A 120 -9.82 4.04 -0.87
N GLN A 121 -11.09 3.78 -0.53
CA GLN A 121 -11.78 4.46 0.56
C GLN A 121 -12.03 3.48 1.68
N THR A 122 -11.68 3.86 2.90
CA THR A 122 -11.85 3.03 4.09
C THR A 122 -12.11 3.87 5.33
N LEU A 123 -12.79 3.27 6.32
CA LEU A 123 -13.00 3.87 7.63
C LEU A 123 -11.89 3.49 8.61
N CYS A 124 -11.23 2.35 8.38
CA CYS A 124 -10.18 1.87 9.27
C CYS A 124 -8.81 1.97 8.62
N LEU A 125 -7.83 2.33 9.43
CA LEU A 125 -6.41 2.27 9.12
C LEU A 125 -5.88 0.91 9.57
N LEU A 126 -5.32 0.13 8.65
CA LEU A 126 -4.61 -1.10 8.98
C LEU A 126 -3.24 -0.77 9.55
N LEU A 127 -2.84 -1.46 10.61
CA LEU A 127 -1.56 -1.22 11.28
C LEU A 127 -0.42 -2.06 10.70
N GLY A 128 -0.75 -3.06 9.89
CA GLY A 128 0.23 -3.99 9.33
C GLY A 128 0.61 -5.10 10.33
N PRO A 129 1.60 -5.94 10.01
CA PRO A 129 2.40 -5.89 8.79
C PRO A 129 1.60 -6.17 7.53
N ASP A 130 1.90 -5.44 6.47
CA ASP A 130 1.28 -5.60 5.16
C ASP A 130 2.28 -5.16 4.08
N PHE A 131 1.94 -5.31 2.81
CA PHE A 131 2.77 -4.85 1.71
C PHE A 131 1.96 -4.10 0.66
N PHE A 132 2.62 -3.25 -0.08
CA PHE A 132 2.08 -2.69 -1.32
C PHE A 132 3.13 -2.70 -2.41
N THR A 133 2.68 -2.78 -3.65
CA THR A 133 3.54 -2.74 -4.83
C THR A 133 3.35 -1.44 -5.59
N ASP A 134 4.41 -0.98 -6.25
CA ASP A 134 4.35 0.16 -7.16
C ASP A 134 5.28 -0.05 -8.34
N VAL A 135 5.02 0.66 -9.43
CA VAL A 135 5.87 0.72 -10.62
C VAL A 135 6.42 2.13 -10.76
N ILE A 136 7.73 2.24 -10.79
CA ILE A 136 8.43 3.51 -10.97
C ILE A 136 9.32 3.46 -12.20
N VAL A 137 9.33 4.54 -12.97
CA VAL A 137 10.28 4.72 -14.08
C VAL A 137 11.48 5.49 -13.55
N ILE A 138 12.66 4.98 -13.82
CA ILE A 138 13.96 5.55 -13.45
C ILE A 138 14.82 5.76 -14.69
N GLU A 139 15.82 6.61 -14.59
CA GLU A 139 16.82 6.85 -15.62
C GLU A 139 18.21 6.83 -14.99
N THR A 140 19.12 6.08 -15.59
CA THR A 140 20.51 5.96 -15.15
C THR A 140 21.37 7.14 -15.67
N ALA A 141 22.59 7.28 -15.18
CA ALA A 141 23.52 8.35 -15.56
C ALA A 141 23.84 8.36 -17.09
N ASP A 142 23.79 7.19 -17.72
CA ASP A 142 23.99 6.99 -19.17
C ASP A 142 22.67 6.97 -19.97
N HIS A 143 21.60 7.53 -19.38
CA HIS A 143 20.29 7.70 -20.00
C HIS A 143 19.53 6.40 -20.36
N ALA A 144 19.86 5.28 -19.72
CA ALA A 144 19.05 4.08 -19.84
C ALA A 144 17.79 4.22 -18.98
N ARG A 145 16.61 4.04 -19.59
CA ARG A 145 15.30 4.16 -18.92
C ARG A 145 14.75 2.79 -18.58
N LEU A 146 14.47 2.58 -17.30
CA LEU A 146 13.98 1.33 -16.75
C LEU A 146 12.67 1.52 -16.00
N SER A 147 11.79 0.54 -16.13
CA SER A 147 10.58 0.40 -15.31
C SER A 147 10.88 -0.61 -14.21
N LEU A 148 10.79 -0.18 -12.97
CA LEU A 148 10.99 -1.03 -11.79
C LEU A 148 9.64 -1.33 -11.17
N GLN A 149 9.34 -2.60 -10.95
CA GLN A 149 8.25 -3.02 -10.09
C GLN A 149 8.82 -3.38 -8.73
N LEU A 150 8.41 -2.64 -7.71
CA LEU A 150 8.92 -2.78 -6.35
C LEU A 150 7.79 -3.16 -5.39
N SER A 151 8.09 -3.98 -4.41
CA SER A 151 7.21 -4.31 -3.30
C SER A 151 7.81 -3.78 -2.00
N TYR A 152 6.96 -3.20 -1.16
CA TYR A 152 7.35 -2.56 0.09
C TYR A 152 6.60 -3.19 1.24
N ASN A 153 7.31 -3.83 2.17
CA ASN A 153 6.71 -4.35 3.40
C ASN A 153 6.74 -3.25 4.47
N TRP A 154 5.63 -3.08 5.15
CA TRP A 154 5.45 -1.99 6.08
C TRP A 154 4.58 -2.38 7.29
N HIS A 155 4.71 -1.63 8.36
CA HIS A 155 3.79 -1.62 9.49
C HIS A 155 3.81 -0.24 10.16
N PHE A 156 2.81 0.04 10.98
CA PHE A 156 2.84 1.19 11.87
C PHE A 156 3.39 0.78 13.23
N GLU A 157 4.35 1.54 13.74
CA GLU A 157 4.90 1.34 15.08
C GLU A 157 4.11 2.16 16.08
N VAL A 158 3.51 1.49 17.07
CA VAL A 158 2.76 2.10 18.17
C VAL A 158 3.33 1.58 19.47
N SER A 159 4.04 2.44 20.19
CA SER A 159 4.67 2.07 21.46
C SER A 159 3.66 2.01 22.60
N ASN A 160 2.68 2.91 22.58
CA ASN A 160 1.65 2.98 23.62
C ASN A 160 0.27 3.27 23.01
N TYR A 161 -0.59 2.25 23.00
CA TYR A 161 -1.97 2.37 22.49
C TYR A 161 -2.86 3.28 23.35
N ALA A 162 -2.47 3.59 24.58
CA ALA A 162 -3.19 4.49 25.47
C ALA A 162 -2.78 5.97 25.31
N ASP A 163 -1.71 6.26 24.60
CA ASP A 163 -1.27 7.64 24.35
C ASP A 163 -2.04 8.24 23.15
N GLU A 164 -2.94 9.17 23.46
CA GLU A 164 -3.74 9.87 22.44
C GLU A 164 -2.86 10.63 21.42
N ALA A 165 -1.71 11.17 21.84
CA ALA A 165 -0.83 11.93 20.98
C ALA A 165 -0.10 11.01 19.98
N GLU A 166 0.33 9.83 20.43
CA GLU A 166 0.95 8.82 19.56
C GLU A 166 -0.08 8.24 18.58
N ALA A 167 -1.27 7.91 19.08
CA ALA A 167 -2.36 7.44 18.23
C ALA A 167 -2.75 8.47 17.15
N ALA A 168 -2.81 9.76 17.51
CA ALA A 168 -3.15 10.83 16.57
C ALA A 168 -2.13 10.95 15.41
N LYS A 169 -0.86 10.63 15.63
CA LYS A 169 0.16 10.63 14.58
C LYS A 169 -0.17 9.66 13.44
N LEU A 170 -0.80 8.53 13.73
CA LEU A 170 -1.15 7.53 12.70
C LEU A 170 -2.02 8.13 11.58
N PHE A 171 -2.86 9.09 11.93
CA PHE A 171 -3.77 9.77 10.99
C PHE A 171 -3.24 11.12 10.50
N SER A 172 -2.00 11.50 10.84
CA SER A 172 -1.41 12.79 10.44
C SER A 172 -1.18 12.91 8.93
N VAL A 173 -0.98 11.77 8.24
CA VAL A 173 -0.82 11.69 6.79
C VAL A 173 -2.03 10.98 6.18
N PRO A 174 -2.97 11.73 5.57
CA PRO A 174 -4.24 11.15 5.08
C PRO A 174 -4.06 10.04 4.04
N ASP A 175 -3.09 10.18 3.13
CA ASP A 175 -2.74 9.18 2.13
C ASP A 175 -1.30 8.70 2.34
N PHE A 176 -1.09 7.90 3.38
CA PHE A 176 0.24 7.39 3.72
C PHE A 176 0.84 6.51 2.62
N VAL A 177 0.01 5.78 1.86
CA VAL A 177 0.48 4.94 0.75
C VAL A 177 1.06 5.79 -0.36
N GLY A 178 0.32 6.84 -0.77
CA GLY A 178 0.78 7.74 -1.83
C GLY A 178 2.00 8.57 -1.39
N ASP A 179 2.04 9.02 -0.14
CA ASP A 179 3.16 9.76 0.40
C ASP A 179 4.43 8.89 0.47
N ALA A 180 4.33 7.69 1.04
CA ALA A 180 5.43 6.73 1.10
C ALA A 180 5.93 6.36 -0.30
N ALA A 181 5.04 6.02 -1.23
CA ALA A 181 5.41 5.67 -2.61
C ALA A 181 6.16 6.80 -3.31
N LYS A 182 5.71 8.06 -3.18
CA LYS A 182 6.39 9.23 -3.74
C LYS A 182 7.77 9.46 -3.11
N ALA A 183 7.87 9.35 -1.79
CA ALA A 183 9.13 9.53 -1.07
C ALA A 183 10.17 8.48 -1.47
N ILE A 184 9.75 7.21 -1.57
CA ILE A 184 10.60 6.12 -2.02
C ILE A 184 11.03 6.32 -3.47
N ALA A 185 10.08 6.59 -4.37
CA ALA A 185 10.37 6.83 -5.78
C ALA A 185 11.36 7.97 -6.00
N SER A 186 11.26 9.05 -5.22
CA SER A 186 12.19 10.18 -5.28
C SER A 186 13.60 9.77 -4.87
N ARG A 187 13.77 9.01 -3.79
CA ARG A 187 15.06 8.52 -3.32
C ARG A 187 15.73 7.57 -4.31
N VAL A 188 14.94 6.62 -4.83
CA VAL A 188 15.43 5.65 -5.81
C VAL A 188 15.86 6.35 -7.10
N ARG A 189 15.06 7.29 -7.62
CA ARG A 189 15.45 8.09 -8.80
C ARG A 189 16.72 8.88 -8.56
N GLY A 190 16.86 9.52 -7.39
CA GLY A 190 18.05 10.28 -7.05
C GLY A 190 19.33 9.44 -7.01
N ALA A 191 19.27 8.23 -6.45
CA ALA A 191 20.40 7.32 -6.39
C ALA A 191 20.76 6.75 -7.78
N VAL A 192 19.76 6.36 -8.55
CA VAL A 192 19.98 5.73 -9.86
C VAL A 192 20.46 6.73 -10.90
N ALA A 193 20.04 8.01 -10.84
CA ALA A 193 20.52 9.06 -11.74
C ALA A 193 22.02 9.30 -11.67
N GLY A 194 22.67 8.96 -10.56
CA GLY A 194 24.14 9.01 -10.39
C GLY A 194 24.86 7.71 -10.74
N THR A 195 24.15 6.65 -11.14
CA THR A 195 24.72 5.31 -11.37
C THR A 195 24.63 4.94 -12.83
N GLN A 196 25.69 4.33 -13.37
CA GLN A 196 25.68 3.80 -14.74
C GLN A 196 24.82 2.54 -14.82
N PHE A 197 24.28 2.25 -16.00
CA PHE A 197 23.37 1.13 -16.23
C PHE A 197 23.99 -0.22 -15.83
N ASP A 198 25.23 -0.49 -16.21
CA ASP A 198 25.90 -1.76 -15.90
C ASP A 198 26.08 -1.96 -14.40
N ASP A 199 26.43 -0.91 -13.67
CA ASP A 199 26.58 -0.95 -12.20
C ASP A 199 25.25 -1.14 -11.52
N PHE A 200 24.22 -0.44 -12.01
CA PHE A 200 22.86 -0.61 -11.50
C PHE A 200 22.34 -2.03 -11.75
N HIS A 201 22.56 -2.56 -12.95
CA HIS A 201 22.08 -3.92 -13.31
C HIS A 201 22.71 -4.99 -12.41
N LYS A 202 23.99 -4.86 -12.07
CA LYS A 202 24.70 -5.81 -11.20
C LYS A 202 24.30 -5.69 -9.73
N ASN A 203 24.04 -4.45 -9.25
CA ASN A 203 23.91 -4.15 -7.83
C ASN A 203 22.57 -3.48 -7.47
N SER A 204 21.53 -3.64 -8.30
CA SER A 204 20.24 -2.94 -8.17
C SER A 204 19.62 -3.04 -6.79
N ALA A 205 19.59 -4.24 -6.20
CA ALA A 205 19.01 -4.46 -4.87
C ALA A 205 19.75 -3.67 -3.78
N GLN A 206 21.08 -3.67 -3.82
CA GLN A 206 21.89 -2.94 -2.84
C GLN A 206 21.73 -1.42 -3.00
N ILE A 207 21.76 -0.93 -4.24
CA ILE A 207 21.60 0.50 -4.55
C ILE A 207 20.24 1.01 -4.08
N ILE A 208 19.17 0.29 -4.40
CA ILE A 208 17.80 0.65 -4.01
C ILE A 208 17.63 0.62 -2.49
N ARG A 209 18.10 -0.43 -1.82
CA ARG A 209 18.02 -0.53 -0.35
C ARG A 209 18.83 0.59 0.32
N ALA A 210 20.04 0.86 -0.12
CA ALA A 210 20.86 1.95 0.41
C ALA A 210 20.21 3.32 0.19
N ALA A 211 19.59 3.53 -0.96
CA ALA A 211 18.89 4.78 -1.28
C ALA A 211 17.68 5.04 -0.37
N VAL A 212 16.93 4.00 -0.03
CA VAL A 212 15.70 4.15 0.73
C VAL A 212 15.94 4.09 2.24
N PHE A 213 16.66 3.07 2.71
CA PHE A 213 16.91 2.90 4.14
C PHE A 213 18.03 3.81 4.67
N GLY A 214 18.92 4.25 3.78
CA GLY A 214 20.11 5.00 4.15
C GLY A 214 21.20 4.10 4.74
N LEU A 215 22.33 4.73 5.06
CA LEU A 215 23.48 4.06 5.67
C LEU A 215 23.58 4.45 7.15
N ASP A 216 24.10 3.53 7.96
CA ASP A 216 24.46 3.80 9.34
C ASP A 216 25.85 4.47 9.44
N ALA A 217 26.32 4.72 10.66
CA ALA A 217 27.64 5.31 10.91
C ALA A 217 28.81 4.43 10.41
N ASN A 218 28.58 3.14 10.22
CA ASN A 218 29.54 2.14 9.74
C ASN A 218 29.41 1.87 8.23
N GLN A 219 28.61 2.68 7.52
CA GLN A 219 28.29 2.52 6.08
C GLN A 219 27.55 1.22 5.74
N HIS A 220 26.91 0.57 6.70
CA HIS A 220 25.98 -0.53 6.43
C HIS A 220 24.58 0.01 6.14
N VAL A 221 23.86 -0.68 5.26
CA VAL A 221 22.47 -0.35 4.97
C VAL A 221 21.62 -0.64 6.21
N ARG A 222 20.82 0.33 6.63
CA ARG A 222 19.90 0.16 7.76
C ARG A 222 18.86 -0.90 7.46
N ASP A 223 18.37 -1.57 8.50
CA ASP A 223 17.38 -2.65 8.37
C ASP A 223 15.98 -2.14 8.11
N GLN A 224 15.69 -0.88 8.52
CA GLN A 224 14.38 -0.27 8.38
C GLN A 224 14.46 1.23 8.15
N PHE A 225 13.38 1.79 7.61
CA PHE A 225 13.20 3.22 7.46
C PHE A 225 11.88 3.66 8.10
N VAL A 226 11.95 4.65 8.98
CA VAL A 226 10.80 5.18 9.71
C VAL A 226 10.40 6.53 9.13
N PHE A 227 9.11 6.70 8.85
CA PHE A 227 8.50 7.99 8.55
C PHE A 227 8.08 8.65 9.87
N PRO A 228 8.78 9.71 10.32
CA PRO A 228 8.56 10.26 11.67
C PRO A 228 7.21 10.98 11.83
N GLN A 229 6.56 11.32 10.71
CA GLN A 229 5.29 12.04 10.72
C GLN A 229 4.14 11.18 11.22
N ASN A 230 4.11 9.90 10.85
CA ASN A 230 3.00 8.98 11.14
C ASN A 230 3.45 7.64 11.72
N ASN A 231 4.71 7.48 12.10
CA ASN A 231 5.30 6.24 12.61
C ASN A 231 5.17 5.04 11.66
N LEU A 232 5.07 5.29 10.35
CA LEU A 232 5.13 4.22 9.35
C LEU A 232 6.56 3.72 9.21
N VAL A 233 6.74 2.41 9.33
CA VAL A 233 8.04 1.73 9.22
C VAL A 233 8.05 0.85 7.98
N LEU A 234 9.04 1.06 7.12
CA LEU A 234 9.36 0.14 6.03
C LEU A 234 10.41 -0.85 6.51
N THR A 235 10.13 -2.13 6.34
CA THR A 235 11.00 -3.24 6.80
C THR A 235 11.75 -3.91 5.67
N SER A 236 11.17 -3.97 4.48
CA SER A 236 11.88 -4.49 3.30
C SER A 236 11.43 -3.79 2.02
N ILE A 237 12.30 -3.87 1.03
CA ILE A 237 12.02 -3.49 -0.35
C ILE A 237 12.52 -4.61 -1.24
N ASP A 238 11.60 -5.14 -2.04
CA ASP A 238 11.87 -6.26 -2.93
C ASP A 238 11.66 -5.84 -4.38
N ILE A 239 12.63 -6.13 -5.24
CA ILE A 239 12.53 -5.89 -6.67
C ILE A 239 11.81 -7.08 -7.30
N GLN A 240 10.64 -6.84 -7.88
CA GLN A 240 9.86 -7.88 -8.55
C GLN A 240 10.23 -8.01 -10.03
N SER A 241 10.39 -6.88 -10.71
CA SER A 241 10.86 -6.86 -12.11
C SER A 241 11.64 -5.59 -12.42
N VAL A 242 12.54 -5.70 -13.41
CA VAL A 242 13.29 -4.60 -14.02
C VAL A 242 13.14 -4.74 -15.52
N GLU A 243 12.45 -3.81 -16.16
CA GLU A 243 12.16 -3.87 -17.59
C GLU A 243 12.65 -2.60 -18.29
N PRO A 244 13.31 -2.72 -19.45
CA PRO A 244 13.66 -1.57 -20.27
C PRO A 244 12.40 -0.92 -20.85
N VAL A 245 12.29 0.40 -20.71
CA VAL A 245 11.14 1.17 -21.20
C VAL A 245 11.19 1.36 -22.72
N ASP A 246 12.39 1.57 -23.25
CA ASP A 246 12.61 1.83 -24.68
C ASP A 246 13.47 0.76 -25.35
N GLN A 247 13.41 0.73 -26.70
CA GLN A 247 14.12 -0.26 -27.49
C GLN A 247 15.64 -0.12 -27.37
N ARG A 248 16.15 1.12 -27.29
CA ARG A 248 17.58 1.40 -27.14
C ARG A 248 18.15 0.78 -25.87
N THR A 249 17.45 0.94 -24.75
CA THR A 249 17.83 0.34 -23.47
C THR A 249 17.76 -1.19 -23.52
N ARG A 250 16.76 -1.74 -24.21
CA ARG A 250 16.62 -3.20 -24.43
C ARG A 250 17.79 -3.77 -25.20
N ASP A 251 18.17 -3.12 -26.31
CA ASP A 251 19.29 -3.53 -27.13
C ASP A 251 20.63 -3.44 -26.37
N ALA A 252 20.82 -2.39 -25.56
CA ALA A 252 21.96 -2.25 -24.68
C ALA A 252 22.04 -3.37 -23.64
N LEU A 253 20.91 -3.74 -23.03
CA LEU A 253 20.82 -4.85 -22.08
C LEU A 253 21.19 -6.19 -22.74
N GLN A 254 20.66 -6.50 -23.92
CA GLN A 254 20.99 -7.71 -24.65
C GLN A 254 22.48 -7.80 -24.96
N LYS A 255 23.08 -6.68 -25.41
CA LYS A 255 24.51 -6.61 -25.70
C LYS A 255 25.36 -6.82 -24.45
N SER A 256 24.98 -6.21 -23.32
CA SER A 256 25.68 -6.38 -22.03
C SER A 256 25.63 -7.83 -21.55
N VAL A 257 24.46 -8.48 -21.62
CA VAL A 257 24.29 -9.88 -21.26
C VAL A 257 25.12 -10.80 -22.17
N GLN A 258 25.13 -10.56 -23.48
CA GLN A 258 25.91 -11.33 -24.42
C GLN A 258 27.41 -11.25 -24.14
N LEU A 259 27.93 -10.04 -23.90
CA LEU A 259 29.33 -9.83 -23.52
C LEU A 259 29.70 -10.52 -22.21
N ALA A 260 28.81 -10.48 -21.21
CA ALA A 260 29.03 -11.17 -19.95
C ALA A 260 29.11 -12.69 -20.11
N ILE A 261 28.27 -13.28 -20.97
CA ILE A 261 28.31 -14.70 -21.32
C ILE A 261 29.61 -15.04 -22.01
N GLU A 262 30.04 -14.26 -23.04
CA GLU A 262 31.29 -14.47 -23.78
C GLU A 262 32.50 -14.43 -22.84
N ILE A 263 32.57 -13.46 -21.92
CA ILE A 263 33.68 -13.35 -20.94
C ILE A 263 33.68 -14.58 -20.02
N THR A 264 32.53 -15.03 -19.53
CA THR A 264 32.43 -16.19 -18.66
C THR A 264 32.85 -17.46 -19.38
N THR A 265 32.40 -17.66 -20.63
CA THR A 265 32.76 -18.82 -21.46
C THR A 265 34.25 -18.85 -21.74
N ASN A 266 34.84 -17.73 -22.17
CA ASN A 266 36.27 -17.64 -22.44
C ASN A 266 37.12 -17.86 -21.16
N SER A 267 36.65 -17.40 -20.00
CA SER A 267 37.30 -17.66 -18.70
C SER A 267 37.27 -19.14 -18.32
N GLN A 268 36.14 -19.82 -18.53
CA GLN A 268 36.03 -21.27 -18.30
C GLN A 268 36.89 -22.08 -19.24
N GLU A 269 36.96 -21.72 -20.53
CA GLU A 269 37.83 -22.39 -21.48
C GLU A 269 39.32 -22.20 -21.16
N ALA A 270 39.69 -21.01 -20.65
CA ALA A 270 41.06 -20.73 -20.22
C ALA A 270 41.47 -21.51 -18.97
N GLN A 271 40.52 -21.81 -18.07
CA GLN A 271 40.75 -22.65 -16.90
C GLN A 271 40.77 -24.15 -17.20
N ALA A 272 40.18 -24.58 -18.32
CA ALA A 272 40.13 -25.97 -18.73
C ALA A 272 41.35 -26.44 -19.57
N LYS A 273 42.21 -25.48 -19.95
CA LYS A 273 43.49 -25.74 -20.64
C LYS A 273 44.66 -25.71 -19.65
#